data_176682b83871976b509c0ce2bf2c882f
#
_entry.id   176682b83871976b509c0ce2bf2c882f
#
_cell.length_a   1.000
_cell.length_b   1.000
_cell.length_c   1.000
_cell.angle_alpha   90.00
_cell.angle_beta   90.00
_cell.angle_gamma   90.00
#
_symmetry.space_group_name_H-M   'P 1'
#
loop_
_entity.id
_entity.type
_entity.pdbx_description
1 polymer ?
#
loop_
_entity_poly.entity_id
_entity_poly.type
_entity_poly.pdbx_seq_one_letter_code
_entity_poly.pdbx_strand_id
1 'polypeptide(L)'
;MQNDNKIKIFLVDDDALFLKSLEIQFLENADFDIETFATGELCIKSLDKNPDIIILDFHLDGIDKTAMNGIETLDKIKNIDAKIPVIMLSSQDKIDVAISCMHHKAFDYIVKSETAFVRLQKAISTIFKYQKLEKELDWYMDRM
;
A
#
# COMPACT_ATOMS: atom_id res chain seq x y z
N MET A 1 3.34 22.05 16.68
CA MET A 1 2.24 21.10 16.91
C MET A 1 2.30 19.97 15.94
N GLN A 2 2.29 18.76 16.45
CA GLN A 2 2.21 17.59 15.59
C GLN A 2 0.82 17.50 14.98
N ASN A 3 0.78 17.31 13.68
CA ASN A 3 -0.47 17.10 12.99
C ASN A 3 -0.79 15.59 13.05
N ASP A 4 -1.60 15.20 14.03
CA ASP A 4 -1.95 13.79 14.25
C ASP A 4 -2.90 13.23 13.19
N ASN A 5 -3.30 14.08 12.22
CA ASN A 5 -4.25 13.69 11.16
C ASN A 5 -3.56 13.34 9.83
N LYS A 6 -2.24 13.23 9.83
CA LYS A 6 -1.53 12.81 8.62
C LYS A 6 -1.79 11.34 8.32
N ILE A 7 -1.98 11.06 7.05
CA ILE A 7 -2.13 9.72 6.52
C ILE A 7 -0.76 9.10 6.35
N LYS A 8 -0.48 8.03 7.07
CA LYS A 8 0.82 7.36 6.98
C LYS A 8 0.79 6.31 5.88
N ILE A 9 1.67 6.47 4.90
CA ILE A 9 1.77 5.58 3.75
C ILE A 9 3.17 4.98 3.70
N PHE A 10 3.23 3.65 3.60
CA PHE A 10 4.48 2.94 3.33
C PHE A 10 4.58 2.68 1.83
N LEU A 11 5.72 3.03 1.24
CA LEU A 11 6.04 2.72 -0.15
C LEU A 11 7.14 1.67 -0.15
N VAL A 12 6.90 0.52 -0.76
CA VAL A 12 7.82 -0.62 -0.75
C VAL A 12 8.16 -0.99 -2.20
N ASP A 13 9.39 -0.77 -2.61
CA ASP A 13 9.85 -1.04 -3.97
C ASP A 13 11.37 -1.18 -3.97
N ASP A 14 11.90 -2.19 -4.66
CA ASP A 14 13.34 -2.39 -4.77
C ASP A 14 13.98 -1.53 -5.87
N ASP A 15 13.18 -0.89 -6.73
CA ASP A 15 13.65 0.08 -7.72
C ASP A 15 13.76 1.45 -7.06
N ALA A 16 15.00 1.83 -6.71
CA ALA A 16 15.27 3.07 -5.97
C ALA A 16 14.81 4.31 -6.72
N LEU A 17 14.94 4.33 -8.04
CA LEU A 17 14.54 5.50 -8.85
C LEU A 17 13.02 5.66 -8.87
N PHE A 18 12.30 4.57 -9.08
CA PHE A 18 10.84 4.60 -9.06
C PHE A 18 10.32 4.99 -7.68
N LEU A 19 10.91 4.41 -6.64
CA LEU A 19 10.54 4.69 -5.25
C LEU A 19 10.71 6.18 -4.92
N LYS A 20 11.85 6.75 -5.31
CA LYS A 20 12.14 8.17 -5.06
C LYS A 20 11.18 9.07 -5.84
N SER A 21 10.91 8.74 -7.09
CA SER A 21 9.97 9.50 -7.93
C SER A 21 8.57 9.51 -7.31
N LEU A 22 8.12 8.36 -6.85
CA LEU A 22 6.81 8.23 -6.23
C LEU A 22 6.74 8.99 -4.91
N GLU A 23 7.78 8.89 -4.09
CA GLU A 23 7.88 9.63 -2.84
C GLU A 23 7.75 11.13 -3.07
N ILE A 24 8.48 11.67 -4.07
CA ILE A 24 8.43 13.10 -4.40
C ILE A 24 7.01 13.52 -4.76
N GLN A 25 6.32 12.72 -5.56
CA GLN A 25 4.94 13.03 -5.96
C GLN A 25 4.00 13.07 -4.75
N PHE A 26 4.15 12.13 -3.82
CA PHE A 26 3.32 12.12 -2.61
C PHE A 26 3.65 13.26 -1.65
N LEU A 27 4.91 13.67 -1.57
CA LEU A 27 5.34 14.74 -0.65
C LEU A 27 4.79 16.12 -1.04
N GLU A 28 4.27 16.29 -2.25
CA GLU A 28 3.59 17.52 -2.64
C GLU A 28 2.30 17.74 -1.83
N ASN A 29 1.75 16.69 -1.24
CA ASN A 29 0.59 16.77 -0.38
C ASN A 29 1.01 16.70 1.09
N ALA A 30 0.82 17.80 1.82
CA ALA A 30 1.23 17.92 3.23
C ALA A 30 0.45 16.99 4.18
N ASP A 31 -0.68 16.42 3.72
CA ASP A 31 -1.49 15.51 4.53
C ASP A 31 -0.93 14.09 4.59
N PHE A 32 0.09 13.79 3.80
CA PHE A 32 0.71 12.46 3.76
C PHE A 32 2.03 12.45 4.53
N ASP A 33 2.20 11.39 5.30
CA ASP A 33 3.46 11.05 5.97
C ASP A 33 3.99 9.78 5.29
N ILE A 34 5.07 9.93 4.52
CA ILE A 34 5.57 8.87 3.63
C ILE A 34 6.84 8.26 4.22
N GLU A 35 6.88 6.93 4.28
CA GLU A 35 8.09 6.19 4.62
C GLU A 35 8.36 5.15 3.53
N THR A 36 9.63 5.03 3.11
CA THR A 36 10.01 4.17 1.99
C THR A 36 10.84 3.00 2.46
N PHE A 37 10.67 1.85 1.80
CA PHE A 37 11.39 0.61 2.10
C PHE A 37 11.82 -0.06 0.81
N ALA A 38 13.06 -0.53 0.78
CA ALA A 38 13.61 -1.21 -0.39
C ALA A 38 13.24 -2.70 -0.45
N THR A 39 12.79 -3.28 0.65
CA THR A 39 12.44 -4.71 0.75
C THR A 39 11.16 -4.92 1.56
N GLY A 40 10.52 -6.05 1.34
CA GLY A 40 9.35 -6.46 2.13
C GLY A 40 9.72 -6.70 3.60
N GLU A 41 10.90 -7.27 3.84
CA GLU A 41 11.38 -7.54 5.20
C GLU A 41 11.47 -6.27 6.03
N LEU A 42 12.01 -5.20 5.45
CA LEU A 42 12.11 -3.90 6.14
C LEU A 42 10.74 -3.32 6.43
N CYS A 43 9.80 -3.45 5.49
CA CYS A 43 8.42 -3.02 5.70
C CYS A 43 7.78 -3.75 6.87
N ILE A 44 7.90 -5.08 6.91
CA ILE A 44 7.34 -5.92 7.98
C ILE A 44 7.87 -5.49 9.35
N LYS A 45 9.17 -5.22 9.44
CA LYS A 45 9.79 -4.78 10.71
C LYS A 45 9.26 -3.44 11.21
N SER A 46 8.68 -2.64 10.33
CA SER A 46 8.20 -1.29 10.64
C SER A 46 6.68 -1.20 10.79
N LEU A 47 5.96 -2.33 10.78
CA LEU A 47 4.50 -2.31 10.90
C LEU A 47 4.01 -1.77 12.25
N ASP A 48 4.84 -1.78 13.28
CA ASP A 48 4.54 -1.19 14.58
C ASP A 48 4.36 0.34 14.51
N LYS A 49 4.79 0.96 13.42
CA LYS A 49 4.54 2.39 13.18
C LYS A 49 3.12 2.69 12.71
N ASN A 50 2.30 1.67 12.54
CA ASN A 50 0.87 1.77 12.20
C ASN A 50 0.60 2.52 10.90
N PRO A 51 1.08 2.01 9.75
CA PRO A 51 0.74 2.62 8.47
C PRO A 51 -0.77 2.52 8.21
N ASP A 52 -1.32 3.56 7.61
CA ASP A 52 -2.72 3.57 7.18
C ASP A 52 -2.91 2.82 5.87
N ILE A 53 -1.90 2.85 5.00
CA ILE A 53 -1.91 2.20 3.68
C ILE A 53 -0.49 1.75 3.37
N ILE A 54 -0.38 0.59 2.70
CA ILE A 54 0.91 0.12 2.16
C ILE A 54 0.77 -0.01 0.65
N ILE A 55 1.70 0.62 -0.07
CA ILE A 55 1.83 0.49 -1.52
C ILE A 55 3.05 -0.40 -1.77
N LEU A 56 2.82 -1.55 -2.39
CA LEU A 56 3.76 -2.67 -2.39
C LEU A 56 4.06 -3.11 -3.81
N ASP A 57 5.33 -3.12 -4.19
CA ASP A 57 5.77 -3.65 -5.48
C ASP A 57 5.60 -5.17 -5.52
N PHE A 58 5.11 -5.67 -6.66
CA PHE A 58 4.95 -7.10 -6.88
C PHE A 58 6.31 -7.82 -6.98
N HIS A 59 7.32 -7.16 -7.57
CA HIS A 59 8.66 -7.74 -7.78
C HIS A 59 9.67 -7.18 -6.79
N LEU A 60 9.67 -7.68 -5.56
CA LEU A 60 10.61 -7.26 -4.51
C LEU A 60 11.88 -8.11 -4.44
N ASP A 61 11.95 -9.16 -5.24
CA ASP A 61 13.10 -10.05 -5.34
C ASP A 61 13.91 -9.83 -6.63
N GLY A 62 13.68 -8.73 -7.32
CA GLY A 62 14.35 -8.42 -8.59
C GLY A 62 15.83 -8.15 -8.45
N ILE A 63 16.24 -7.48 -7.36
CA ILE A 63 17.65 -7.16 -7.08
C ILE A 63 18.28 -8.25 -6.22
N ASP A 64 17.63 -8.59 -5.10
CA ASP A 64 18.07 -9.66 -4.20
C ASP A 64 17.12 -10.85 -4.33
N LYS A 65 17.60 -11.92 -4.94
CA LYS A 65 16.80 -13.13 -5.19
C LYS A 65 16.39 -13.87 -3.92
N THR A 66 17.06 -13.59 -2.79
CA THR A 66 16.72 -14.20 -1.50
C THR A 66 15.69 -13.40 -0.74
N ALA A 67 15.38 -12.17 -1.17
CA ALA A 67 14.37 -11.34 -0.54
C ALA A 67 12.96 -11.89 -0.80
N MET A 68 12.04 -11.59 0.12
CA MET A 68 10.62 -11.91 -0.10
C MET A 68 10.10 -11.18 -1.34
N ASN A 69 9.28 -11.86 -2.12
CA ASN A 69 8.56 -11.21 -3.23
C ASN A 69 7.33 -10.46 -2.70
N GLY A 70 6.60 -9.78 -3.60
CA GLY A 70 5.46 -8.97 -3.23
C GLY A 70 4.31 -9.78 -2.62
N ILE A 71 4.00 -10.95 -3.16
CA ILE A 71 2.92 -11.80 -2.65
C ILE A 71 3.25 -12.33 -1.25
N GLU A 72 4.48 -12.79 -1.05
CA GLU A 72 4.92 -13.26 0.28
C GLU A 72 4.83 -12.13 1.32
N THR A 73 5.24 -10.92 0.92
CA THR A 73 5.15 -9.74 1.79
C THR A 73 3.70 -9.40 2.11
N LEU A 74 2.84 -9.40 1.10
CA LEU A 74 1.40 -9.16 1.26
C LEU A 74 0.79 -10.14 2.26
N ASP A 75 1.08 -11.43 2.11
CA ASP A 75 0.56 -12.47 3.01
C ASP A 75 0.99 -12.23 4.44
N LYS A 76 2.24 -11.86 4.66
CA LYS A 76 2.75 -11.57 6.00
C LYS A 76 2.10 -10.34 6.61
N ILE A 77 1.90 -9.28 5.82
CA ILE A 77 1.19 -8.09 6.28
C ILE A 77 -0.22 -8.47 6.73
N LYS A 78 -0.94 -9.24 5.91
CA LYS A 78 -2.32 -9.62 6.20
C LYS A 78 -2.42 -10.56 7.41
N ASN A 79 -1.41 -11.39 7.65
CA ASN A 79 -1.35 -12.24 8.83
C ASN A 79 -1.09 -11.45 10.12
N ILE A 80 -0.32 -10.36 10.03
CA ILE A 80 -0.01 -9.52 11.19
C ILE A 80 -1.17 -8.56 11.47
N ASP A 81 -1.71 -7.91 10.44
CA ASP A 81 -2.85 -7.00 10.56
C ASP A 81 -3.67 -7.01 9.27
N ALA A 82 -4.74 -7.78 9.27
CA ALA A 82 -5.61 -7.94 8.10
C ALA A 82 -6.33 -6.65 7.71
N LYS A 83 -6.38 -5.66 8.59
CA LYS A 83 -7.10 -4.40 8.34
C LYS A 83 -6.30 -3.39 7.52
N ILE A 84 -4.98 -3.54 7.43
CA ILE A 84 -4.16 -2.61 6.65
C ILE A 84 -4.44 -2.82 5.16
N PRO A 85 -4.99 -1.82 4.45
CA PRO A 85 -5.18 -1.95 3.01
C PRO A 85 -3.84 -1.90 2.30
N VAL A 86 -3.66 -2.82 1.34
CA VAL A 86 -2.43 -2.93 0.55
C VAL A 86 -2.78 -2.77 -0.92
N ILE A 87 -2.13 -1.82 -1.58
CA ILE A 87 -2.24 -1.61 -3.02
C ILE A 87 -0.98 -2.19 -3.66
N MET A 88 -1.16 -3.09 -4.63
CA MET A 88 -0.05 -3.70 -5.35
C MET A 88 0.30 -2.87 -6.58
N LEU A 89 1.60 -2.62 -6.78
CA LEU A 89 2.14 -2.02 -8.00
C LEU A 89 2.94 -3.05 -8.77
N SER A 90 2.83 -3.06 -10.10
CA SER A 90 3.62 -3.97 -10.93
C SER A 90 3.89 -3.35 -12.29
N SER A 91 5.06 -3.66 -12.85
CA SER A 91 5.37 -3.33 -14.24
C SER A 91 4.66 -4.24 -15.23
N GLN A 92 4.03 -5.33 -14.76
CA GLN A 92 3.36 -6.30 -15.62
C GLN A 92 1.87 -6.00 -15.72
N ASP A 93 1.40 -5.85 -16.96
CA ASP A 93 -0.02 -5.71 -17.27
C ASP A 93 -0.58 -7.09 -17.64
N LYS A 94 -0.65 -7.99 -16.66
CA LYS A 94 -1.15 -9.35 -16.83
C LYS A 94 -2.31 -9.60 -15.88
N ILE A 95 -3.41 -10.08 -16.45
CA ILE A 95 -4.63 -10.29 -15.69
C ILE A 95 -4.47 -11.39 -14.62
N ASP A 96 -3.68 -12.42 -14.91
CA ASP A 96 -3.44 -13.49 -13.94
C ASP A 96 -2.66 -13.01 -12.72
N VAL A 97 -1.74 -12.06 -12.89
CA VAL A 97 -1.01 -11.44 -11.79
C VAL A 97 -1.98 -10.60 -10.93
N ALA A 98 -2.83 -9.81 -11.58
CA ALA A 98 -3.83 -9.01 -10.88
C ALA A 98 -4.79 -9.91 -10.07
N ILE A 99 -5.27 -10.98 -10.68
CA ILE A 99 -6.15 -11.95 -10.01
C ILE A 99 -5.46 -12.57 -8.80
N SER A 100 -4.19 -12.96 -8.94
CA SER A 100 -3.41 -13.52 -7.83
C SER A 100 -3.32 -12.53 -6.66
N CYS A 101 -3.02 -11.27 -6.95
CA CYS A 101 -2.96 -10.23 -5.91
C CYS A 101 -4.30 -10.09 -5.18
N MET A 102 -5.41 -10.10 -5.91
CA MET A 102 -6.73 -9.97 -5.31
C MET A 102 -7.09 -11.19 -4.48
N HIS A 103 -6.69 -12.40 -4.90
CA HIS A 103 -6.87 -13.62 -4.11
C HIS A 103 -6.10 -13.57 -2.79
N HIS A 104 -4.96 -12.89 -2.77
CA HIS A 104 -4.17 -12.69 -1.55
C HIS A 104 -4.61 -11.44 -0.77
N LYS A 105 -5.79 -10.90 -1.08
CA LYS A 105 -6.46 -9.82 -0.33
C LYS A 105 -5.83 -8.45 -0.50
N ALA A 106 -5.16 -8.19 -1.62
CA ALA A 106 -4.81 -6.83 -1.99
C ALA A 106 -6.09 -6.01 -2.19
N PHE A 107 -6.06 -4.75 -1.83
CA PHE A 107 -7.17 -3.84 -2.07
C PHE A 107 -7.32 -3.52 -3.56
N ASP A 108 -6.19 -3.32 -4.24
CA ASP A 108 -6.18 -2.97 -5.66
C ASP A 108 -4.84 -3.38 -6.28
N TYR A 109 -4.81 -3.43 -7.60
CA TYR A 109 -3.64 -3.73 -8.41
C TYR A 109 -3.49 -2.64 -9.45
N ILE A 110 -2.33 -1.97 -9.48
CA ILE A 110 -2.08 -0.84 -10.36
C ILE A 110 -0.80 -1.10 -11.15
N VAL A 111 -0.87 -0.92 -12.46
CA VAL A 111 0.29 -1.07 -13.35
C VAL A 111 1.15 0.20 -13.26
N LYS A 112 2.46 0.02 -13.14
CA LYS A 112 3.43 1.12 -13.19
C LYS A 112 3.42 1.75 -14.58
N SER A 113 2.78 2.92 -14.69
CA SER A 113 2.62 3.65 -15.94
C SER A 113 2.63 5.14 -15.64
N GLU A 114 2.50 5.97 -16.66
CA GLU A 114 2.41 7.42 -16.49
C GLU A 114 1.22 7.84 -15.63
N THR A 115 0.15 7.04 -15.60
CA THR A 115 -1.05 7.32 -14.82
C THR A 115 -1.06 6.65 -13.45
N ALA A 116 0.01 5.97 -13.06
CA ALA A 116 0.05 5.21 -11.80
C ALA A 116 -0.24 6.09 -10.59
N PHE A 117 0.36 7.27 -10.52
CA PHE A 117 0.16 8.16 -9.38
C PHE A 117 -1.30 8.60 -9.25
N VAL A 118 -1.94 8.97 -10.37
CA VAL A 118 -3.36 9.36 -10.37
C VAL A 118 -4.24 8.19 -9.91
N ARG A 119 -3.93 6.98 -10.37
CA ARG A 119 -4.66 5.76 -9.96
C ARG A 119 -4.47 5.46 -8.48
N LEU A 120 -3.26 5.65 -7.96
CA LEU A 120 -2.97 5.51 -6.54
C LEU A 120 -3.78 6.50 -5.70
N GLN A 121 -3.85 7.76 -6.12
CA GLN A 121 -4.64 8.77 -5.43
C GLN A 121 -6.12 8.38 -5.37
N LYS A 122 -6.66 7.86 -6.47
CA LYS A 122 -8.05 7.39 -6.51
C LYS A 122 -8.27 6.20 -5.57
N ALA A 123 -7.35 5.23 -5.57
CA ALA A 123 -7.44 4.07 -4.70
C ALA A 123 -7.38 4.48 -3.23
N ILE A 124 -6.49 5.40 -2.87
CA ILE A 124 -6.38 5.93 -1.51
C ILE A 124 -7.69 6.61 -1.09
N SER A 125 -8.24 7.45 -1.95
CA SER A 125 -9.51 8.11 -1.69
C SER A 125 -10.64 7.09 -1.47
N THR A 126 -10.68 6.05 -2.28
CA THR A 126 -11.68 4.96 -2.16
C THR A 126 -11.52 4.21 -0.84
N ILE A 127 -10.30 3.93 -0.41
CA ILE A 127 -10.02 3.26 0.86
C ILE A 127 -10.64 4.07 2.03
N PHE A 128 -10.38 5.37 2.08
CA PHE A 128 -10.88 6.20 3.16
C PHE A 128 -12.39 6.35 3.12
N LYS A 129 -12.97 6.40 1.95
CA LYS A 129 -14.42 6.42 1.77
C LYS A 129 -15.07 5.16 2.35
N TYR A 130 -14.51 3.98 2.05
CA TYR A 130 -15.01 2.72 2.61
C TYR A 130 -14.84 2.66 4.12
N GLN A 131 -13.71 3.09 4.64
CA GLN A 131 -13.46 3.10 6.10
C GLN A 131 -14.46 4.01 6.82
N LYS A 132 -14.78 5.16 6.23
CA LYS A 132 -15.78 6.07 6.78
C LYS A 132 -17.17 5.43 6.79
N LEU A 133 -17.54 4.77 5.70
CA LEU A 133 -18.82 4.07 5.59
C LEU A 133 -18.92 2.93 6.60
N GLU A 134 -17.84 2.16 6.81
CA GLU A 134 -17.81 1.11 7.82
C GLU A 134 -18.04 1.66 9.22
N LYS A 135 -17.40 2.77 9.56
CA LYS A 135 -17.58 3.43 10.87
C LYS A 135 -19.01 3.92 11.05
N GLU A 136 -19.60 4.50 10.01
CA GLU A 136 -20.99 4.96 10.06
C GLU A 136 -21.94 3.80 10.23
N LEU A 137 -21.72 2.69 9.52
CA LEU A 137 -22.51 1.49 9.64
C LEU A 137 -22.43 0.89 11.05
N ASP A 138 -21.24 0.78 11.60
CA ASP A 138 -21.01 0.28 12.96
C ASP A 138 -21.74 1.16 13.98
N TRP A 139 -21.69 2.47 13.79
CA TRP A 139 -22.40 3.41 14.65
C TRP A 139 -23.91 3.15 14.64
N TYR A 140 -24.51 2.94 13.47
CA TYR A 140 -25.92 2.62 13.33
C TYR A 140 -26.26 1.25 13.92
N MET A 141 -25.43 0.25 13.68
CA MET A 141 -25.64 -1.10 14.18
C MET A 141 -25.64 -1.14 15.71
N ASP A 142 -24.76 -0.37 16.35
CA ASP A 142 -24.69 -0.29 17.81
C ASP A 142 -25.93 0.36 18.44
N ARG A 143 -26.70 1.10 17.65
CA ARG A 143 -27.92 1.79 18.15
C ARG A 143 -29.20 1.02 17.85
N MET A 144 -29.10 -0.04 17.12
CA MET A 144 -30.22 -0.93 16.84
C MET A 144 -30.33 -1.97 17.94
#